data_4a7452fe62c947f21b0635f27346775a
#
_entry.id   4a7452fe62c947f21b0635f27346775a
#
_cell.length_a   1.000
_cell.length_b   1.000
_cell.length_c   1.000
_cell.angle_alpha   90.00
_cell.angle_beta   90.00
_cell.angle_gamma   90.00
#
_symmetry.space_group_name_H-M   'P 1'
#
loop_
_entity.id
_entity.type
_entity.pdbx_description
1 polymer ?
#
loop_
_entity_poly.entity_id
_entity_poly.type
_entity_poly.pdbx_seq_one_letter_code
_entity_poly.pdbx_strand_id
1 'polypeptide(L)'
;MNATTPITIDGKTYDRYSLNLAITGKYNGDGSSDANVAMRLIPTRIEDGEVITADEAAIGIVLGTLSGSDSATQQAVAAIQTALQTYIIAKGL
;
A
#
# COMPACT_ATOMS: atom_id res chain seq x y z
N MET A 1 5.62 -5.34 6.78
CA MET A 1 4.33 -5.92 7.23
C MET A 1 4.42 -7.44 7.19
N ASN A 2 3.91 -8.09 8.20
CA ASN A 2 3.95 -9.56 8.24
C ASN A 2 2.92 -10.15 7.28
N ALA A 3 3.30 -11.24 6.59
CA ALA A 3 2.37 -12.00 5.78
C ALA A 3 1.48 -12.87 6.69
N THR A 4 0.19 -12.94 6.39
CA THR A 4 -0.72 -13.85 7.07
C THR A 4 -0.38 -15.30 6.73
N THR A 5 -0.04 -15.54 5.45
CA THR A 5 0.43 -16.82 4.96
C THR A 5 1.77 -16.60 4.26
N PRO A 6 2.88 -17.10 4.83
CA PRO A 6 4.19 -16.97 4.18
C PRO A 6 4.22 -17.62 2.79
N ILE A 7 4.98 -17.03 1.88
CA ILE A 7 5.12 -17.48 0.50
C ILE A 7 6.47 -18.16 0.35
N THR A 8 6.49 -19.34 -0.27
CA THR A 8 7.73 -20.05 -0.59
C THR A 8 8.03 -19.94 -2.07
N ILE A 9 9.21 -19.39 -2.41
CA ILE A 9 9.69 -19.22 -3.78
C ILE A 9 11.10 -19.79 -3.86
N ASP A 10 11.32 -20.74 -4.76
CA ASP A 10 12.62 -21.41 -4.96
C ASP A 10 13.21 -21.94 -3.65
N GLY A 11 12.38 -22.56 -2.81
CA GLY A 11 12.80 -23.13 -1.52
C GLY A 11 13.06 -22.10 -0.43
N LYS A 12 12.85 -20.82 -0.68
CA LYS A 12 13.01 -19.73 0.30
C LYS A 12 11.65 -19.24 0.76
N THR A 13 11.50 -19.04 2.07
CA THR A 13 10.24 -18.57 2.66
C THR A 13 10.30 -17.07 2.89
N TYR A 14 9.32 -16.37 2.33
CA TYR A 14 9.12 -14.93 2.50
C TYR A 14 7.96 -14.72 3.46
N ASP A 15 8.24 -14.18 4.63
CA ASP A 15 7.29 -14.09 5.74
C ASP A 15 6.67 -12.70 5.91
N ARG A 16 7.02 -11.77 5.03
CA ARG A 16 6.57 -10.38 5.11
C ARG A 16 6.49 -9.74 3.75
N TYR A 17 5.93 -8.53 3.71
CA TYR A 17 5.84 -7.73 2.51
C TYR A 17 6.52 -6.39 2.70
N SER A 18 7.19 -5.93 1.65
CA SER A 18 7.53 -4.53 1.47
C SER A 18 6.42 -3.85 0.69
N LEU A 19 6.11 -2.63 1.04
CA LEU A 19 5.01 -1.87 0.44
C LEU A 19 5.55 -0.72 -0.41
N ASN A 20 5.15 -0.70 -1.67
CA ASN A 20 5.22 0.50 -2.49
C ASN A 20 3.81 1.05 -2.63
N LEU A 21 3.64 2.31 -2.28
CA LEU A 21 2.34 2.97 -2.29
C LEU A 21 2.46 4.29 -3.03
N ALA A 22 1.58 4.49 -4.00
CA ALA A 22 1.42 5.77 -4.68
C ALA A 22 -0.04 6.18 -4.60
N ILE A 23 -0.29 7.37 -4.08
CA ILE A 23 -1.62 7.96 -4.01
C ILE A 23 -1.57 9.28 -4.77
N THR A 24 -2.41 9.40 -5.80
CA THR A 24 -2.57 10.65 -6.53
C THR A 24 -3.96 11.17 -6.27
N GLY A 25 -4.04 12.31 -5.61
CA GLY A 25 -5.30 12.96 -5.32
C GLY A 25 -5.54 14.15 -6.27
N LYS A 26 -6.78 14.30 -6.70
CA LYS A 26 -7.21 15.47 -7.45
C LYS A 26 -8.39 16.09 -6.73
N TYR A 27 -8.25 17.35 -6.42
CA TYR A 27 -9.35 18.13 -5.83
C TYR A 27 -10.26 18.64 -6.94
N ASN A 28 -11.55 18.39 -6.80
CA ASN A 28 -12.57 18.90 -7.71
C ASN A 28 -13.14 20.21 -7.18
N GLY A 29 -13.53 21.11 -8.05
CA GLY A 29 -14.02 22.43 -7.67
C GLY A 29 -15.32 22.42 -6.87
N ASP A 30 -15.99 21.29 -6.75
CA ASP A 30 -17.23 21.11 -5.98
C ASP A 30 -17.00 20.66 -4.52
N GLY A 31 -15.74 20.58 -4.10
CA GLY A 31 -15.38 20.13 -2.74
C GLY A 31 -15.10 18.63 -2.64
N SER A 32 -15.33 17.85 -3.68
CA SER A 32 -15.00 16.44 -3.71
C SER A 32 -13.55 16.23 -4.16
N SER A 33 -13.02 15.05 -3.88
CA SER A 33 -11.68 14.64 -4.30
C SER A 33 -11.73 13.26 -4.94
N ASP A 34 -11.00 13.09 -6.04
CA ASP A 34 -10.72 11.78 -6.61
C ASP A 34 -9.34 11.34 -6.19
N ALA A 35 -9.22 10.10 -5.74
CA ALA A 35 -7.94 9.49 -5.41
C ALA A 35 -7.72 8.25 -6.28
N ASN A 36 -6.55 8.19 -6.89
CA ASN A 36 -6.05 6.99 -7.54
C ASN A 36 -4.98 6.40 -6.63
N VAL A 37 -5.12 5.12 -6.30
CA VAL A 37 -4.19 4.42 -5.42
C VAL A 37 -3.57 3.28 -6.18
N ALA A 38 -2.25 3.23 -6.20
CA ALA A 38 -1.49 2.10 -6.67
C ALA A 38 -0.72 1.53 -5.47
N MET A 39 -0.96 0.27 -5.15
CA MET A 39 -0.21 -0.45 -4.13
C MET A 39 0.52 -1.62 -4.77
N ARG A 40 1.74 -1.85 -4.33
CA ARG A 40 2.52 -3.00 -4.71
C ARG A 40 3.06 -3.66 -3.46
N LEU A 41 2.71 -4.92 -3.24
CA LEU A 41 3.20 -5.72 -2.14
C LEU A 41 4.27 -6.67 -2.67
N ILE A 42 5.47 -6.56 -2.13
CA ILE A 42 6.63 -7.33 -2.59
C ILE A 42 6.99 -8.35 -1.51
N PRO A 43 6.92 -9.67 -1.80
CA PRO A 43 7.35 -10.67 -0.84
C PRO A 43 8.77 -10.39 -0.38
N THR A 44 8.99 -10.42 0.92
CA THR A 44 10.24 -10.00 1.53
C THR A 44 10.64 -10.98 2.62
N ARG A 45 11.93 -11.24 2.73
CA ARG A 45 12.51 -12.01 3.84
C ARG A 45 13.77 -11.31 4.34
N ILE A 46 14.16 -11.63 5.55
CA ILE A 46 15.41 -11.15 6.11
C ILE A 46 16.33 -12.34 6.28
N GLU A 47 17.54 -12.24 5.73
CA GLU A 47 18.57 -13.25 5.84
C GLU A 47 19.87 -12.59 6.27
N ASP A 48 20.42 -13.01 7.39
CA ASP A 48 21.67 -12.47 7.95
C ASP A 48 21.67 -10.92 8.07
N GLY A 49 20.51 -10.36 8.44
CA GLY A 49 20.34 -8.92 8.56
C GLY A 49 20.09 -8.19 7.25
N GLU A 50 20.11 -8.89 6.11
CA GLU A 50 19.81 -8.29 4.81
C GLU A 50 18.35 -8.48 4.44
N VAL A 51 17.76 -7.43 3.85
CA VAL A 51 16.40 -7.46 3.32
C VAL A 51 16.47 -7.97 1.88
N ILE A 52 15.80 -9.09 1.62
CA ILE A 52 15.75 -9.71 0.29
C ILE A 52 14.31 -9.69 -0.18
N THR A 53 14.10 -9.18 -1.38
CA THR A 53 12.77 -9.03 -1.99
C THR A 53 12.65 -9.90 -3.23
N ALA A 54 11.46 -10.44 -3.45
CA ALA A 54 11.11 -11.19 -4.66
C ALA A 54 10.24 -10.31 -5.56
N ASP A 55 10.86 -9.38 -6.29
CA ASP A 55 10.13 -8.41 -7.12
C ASP A 55 9.29 -9.08 -8.19
N GLU A 56 9.74 -10.20 -8.74
CA GLU A 56 9.02 -10.97 -9.75
C GLU A 56 7.70 -11.58 -9.24
N ALA A 57 7.57 -11.72 -7.93
CA ALA A 57 6.35 -12.24 -7.29
C ALA A 57 5.51 -11.13 -6.67
N ALA A 58 5.79 -9.88 -6.95
CA ALA A 58 5.06 -8.76 -6.40
C ALA A 58 3.60 -8.77 -6.83
N ILE A 59 2.73 -8.45 -5.87
CA ILE A 59 1.30 -8.30 -6.11
C ILE A 59 1.02 -6.82 -6.34
N GLY A 60 0.60 -6.48 -7.56
CA GLY A 60 0.21 -5.11 -7.90
C GLY A 60 -1.29 -4.94 -7.73
N ILE A 61 -1.70 -3.98 -6.92
CA ILE A 61 -3.08 -3.58 -6.80
C ILE A 61 -3.16 -2.17 -7.35
N VAL A 62 -3.73 -2.04 -8.53
CA VAL A 62 -4.04 -0.74 -9.12
C VAL A 62 -5.50 -0.48 -8.84
N LEU A 63 -5.74 0.50 -8.00
CA LEU A 63 -7.08 0.92 -7.68
C LEU A 63 -7.34 2.16 -8.54
N GLY A 64 -8.33 2.08 -9.40
CA GLY A 64 -8.80 3.25 -10.12
C GLY A 64 -9.34 4.31 -9.16
N THR A 65 -10.52 4.87 -9.46
CA THR A 65 -11.18 5.76 -8.49
C THR A 65 -11.58 4.97 -7.25
N LEU A 66 -11.39 5.56 -6.08
CA LEU A 66 -11.70 4.93 -4.80
C LEU A 66 -13.13 4.41 -4.72
N SER A 67 -14.07 5.11 -5.34
CA SER A 67 -15.51 4.75 -5.34
C SER A 67 -15.81 3.43 -6.06
N GLY A 68 -14.93 2.96 -6.95
CA GLY A 68 -15.11 1.71 -7.68
C GLY A 68 -14.43 0.51 -7.03
N SER A 69 -13.80 0.68 -5.88
CA SER A 69 -13.03 -0.38 -5.23
C SER A 69 -13.88 -1.14 -4.20
N ASP A 70 -13.35 -2.28 -3.73
CA ASP A 70 -14.00 -3.06 -2.68
C ASP A 70 -13.92 -2.38 -1.30
N SER A 71 -14.68 -2.89 -0.34
CA SER A 71 -14.76 -2.30 1.00
C SER A 71 -13.42 -2.33 1.73
N ALA A 72 -12.67 -3.42 1.65
CA ALA A 72 -11.36 -3.53 2.31
C ALA A 72 -10.38 -2.49 1.78
N THR A 73 -10.39 -2.26 0.48
CA THR A 73 -9.58 -1.25 -0.19
C THR A 73 -9.97 0.15 0.24
N GLN A 74 -11.27 0.46 0.24
CA GLN A 74 -11.77 1.76 0.67
C GLN A 74 -11.38 2.06 2.11
N GLN A 75 -11.47 1.09 3.00
CA GLN A 75 -11.06 1.23 4.41
C GLN A 75 -9.55 1.48 4.54
N ALA A 76 -8.74 0.76 3.79
CA ALA A 76 -7.29 0.95 3.80
C ALA A 76 -6.90 2.37 3.36
N VAL A 77 -7.50 2.87 2.29
CA VAL A 77 -7.23 4.22 1.78
C VAL A 77 -7.74 5.28 2.75
N ALA A 78 -8.90 5.09 3.34
CA ALA A 78 -9.43 6.01 4.34
C ALA A 78 -8.49 6.12 5.55
N ALA A 79 -7.93 5.01 6.02
CA ALA A 79 -6.96 5.02 7.11
C ALA A 79 -5.68 5.80 6.75
N ILE A 80 -5.19 5.65 5.53
CA ILE A 80 -4.02 6.38 5.02
C ILE A 80 -4.33 7.88 4.95
N GLN A 81 -5.48 8.27 4.42
CA GLN A 81 -5.90 9.66 4.35
C GLN A 81 -6.01 10.29 5.74
N THR A 82 -6.55 9.56 6.72
CA THR A 82 -6.60 10.02 8.11
C THR A 82 -5.21 10.25 8.69
N ALA A 83 -4.27 9.35 8.43
CA ALA A 83 -2.88 9.51 8.88
C ALA A 83 -2.22 10.75 8.24
N LEU A 84 -2.47 11.00 6.97
CA LEU A 84 -1.96 12.18 6.27
C LEU A 84 -2.59 13.46 6.80
N GLN A 85 -3.86 13.45 7.13
CA GLN A 85 -4.53 14.61 7.74
C GLN A 85 -3.92 14.95 9.10
N THR A 86 -3.60 13.94 9.91
CA THR A 86 -2.88 14.12 11.17
C THR A 86 -1.53 14.78 10.95
N TYR A 87 -0.81 14.37 9.93
CA TYR A 87 0.47 14.98 9.56
C TYR A 87 0.30 16.46 9.16
N ILE A 88 -0.69 16.77 8.34
CA ILE A 88 -0.99 18.14 7.89
C ILE A 88 -1.22 19.06 9.11
N ILE A 89 -2.02 18.59 10.07
CA ILE A 89 -2.31 19.35 11.29
C ILE A 89 -1.03 19.53 12.13
N ALA A 90 -0.25 18.47 12.31
CA ALA A 90 0.98 18.51 13.11
C ALA A 90 2.02 19.45 12.51
N LYS A 91 2.06 19.61 11.21
CA LYS A 91 3.01 20.47 10.48
C LYS A 91 2.46 21.86 10.22
N GLY A 92 1.19 22.12 10.51
CA GLY A 92 0.56 23.41 10.25
C GLY A 92 0.40 23.72 8.76
N LEU A 93 0.23 22.69 7.95
CA LEU A 93 0.09 22.86 6.49
C LEU A 93 -1.33 23.23 6.09
#